data_b97eb775ea069a745ffd7e92427db3bf
#
_entry.id   b97eb775ea069a745ffd7e92427db3bf
#
_cell.length_a   1.000
_cell.length_b   1.000
_cell.length_c   1.000
_cell.angle_alpha   90.00
_cell.angle_beta   90.00
_cell.angle_gamma   90.00
#
_symmetry.space_group_name_H-M   'P 1'
#
loop_
_entity.id
_entity.type
_entity.pdbx_description
1 polymer ?
#
loop_
_entity_poly.entity_id
_entity_poly.type
_entity_poly.pdbx_seq_one_letter_code
_entity_poly.pdbx_strand_id
1 'polypeptide(L)'
;MLGEKNLTGDTLNEKITFDEKFSDLGEYYNIKSPADIKNQIQKNENIFIFLEEIKPYLEKSFNDAEFCLEMNFEPEIDDKYIVLRVYVSDERFDNGAFEDIYQIREQIRPLRRKINVFRELAIRPAIKNV
;
A
#
# COMPACT_ATOMS: atom_id res chain seq x y z
N MET A 1 21.55 -4.76 -32.75
CA MET A 1 20.76 -5.98 -32.76
C MET A 1 20.25 -6.35 -31.40
N LEU A 2 21.11 -6.64 -30.48
CA LEU A 2 20.69 -6.90 -29.13
C LEU A 2 19.96 -5.70 -28.49
N GLY A 3 20.39 -4.49 -28.86
CA GLY A 3 19.77 -3.26 -28.37
C GLY A 3 18.31 -3.09 -28.78
N GLU A 4 18.00 -3.42 -30.02
CA GLU A 4 16.64 -3.31 -30.54
C GLU A 4 15.71 -4.30 -29.84
N LYS A 5 16.18 -5.52 -29.67
CA LYS A 5 15.44 -6.55 -28.95
C LYS A 5 15.19 -6.14 -27.51
N ASN A 6 16.20 -5.57 -26.87
CA ASN A 6 16.08 -5.13 -25.49
C ASN A 6 15.09 -3.99 -25.34
N LEU A 7 15.09 -3.03 -26.25
CA LEU A 7 14.15 -1.91 -26.22
C LEU A 7 12.70 -2.39 -26.36
N THR A 8 12.47 -3.30 -27.31
CA THR A 8 11.14 -3.87 -27.50
C THR A 8 10.73 -4.70 -26.29
N GLY A 9 11.65 -5.49 -25.77
CA GLY A 9 11.42 -6.29 -24.58
C GLY A 9 11.16 -5.43 -23.35
N ASP A 10 11.88 -4.33 -23.19
CA ASP A 10 11.72 -3.42 -22.06
C ASP A 10 10.33 -2.79 -22.06
N THR A 11 9.83 -2.36 -23.22
CA THR A 11 8.49 -1.78 -23.32
C THR A 11 7.42 -2.79 -22.92
N LEU A 12 7.52 -4.01 -23.41
CA LEU A 12 6.59 -5.07 -23.05
C LEU A 12 6.72 -5.46 -21.58
N ASN A 13 7.94 -5.50 -21.06
CA ASN A 13 8.21 -5.84 -19.66
C ASN A 13 7.66 -4.81 -18.71
N GLU A 14 7.68 -3.54 -19.06
CA GLU A 14 7.11 -2.49 -18.22
C GLU A 14 5.62 -2.71 -18.00
N LYS A 15 4.90 -3.05 -19.08
CA LYS A 15 3.47 -3.30 -19.01
C LYS A 15 3.16 -4.57 -18.19
N ILE A 16 3.90 -5.63 -18.47
CA ILE A 16 3.77 -6.90 -17.72
C ILE A 16 4.15 -6.68 -16.27
N THR A 17 5.19 -5.89 -16.04
CA THR A 17 5.68 -5.60 -14.68
C THR A 17 4.61 -4.92 -13.82
N PHE A 18 3.83 -4.00 -14.39
CA PHE A 18 2.74 -3.38 -13.64
C PHE A 18 1.71 -4.42 -13.19
N ASP A 19 1.25 -5.24 -14.13
CA ASP A 19 0.25 -6.27 -13.83
C ASP A 19 0.79 -7.31 -12.85
N GLU A 20 2.05 -7.70 -12.99
CA GLU A 20 2.70 -8.61 -12.06
C GLU A 20 2.82 -8.00 -10.66
N LYS A 21 3.22 -6.75 -10.57
CA LYS A 21 3.33 -6.05 -9.29
C LYS A 21 1.97 -5.95 -8.61
N PHE A 22 0.93 -5.68 -9.36
CA PHE A 22 -0.41 -5.60 -8.80
C PHE A 22 -0.89 -6.97 -8.32
N SER A 23 -0.61 -8.02 -9.09
CA SER A 23 -0.92 -9.39 -8.69
C SER A 23 -0.17 -9.78 -7.41
N ASP A 24 1.11 -9.48 -7.35
CA ASP A 24 1.94 -9.77 -6.18
C ASP A 24 1.45 -9.00 -4.96
N LEU A 25 1.01 -7.76 -5.17
CA LEU A 25 0.45 -6.94 -4.12
C LEU A 25 -0.77 -7.62 -3.48
N GLY A 26 -1.61 -8.23 -4.30
CA GLY A 26 -2.80 -8.93 -3.84
C GLY A 26 -2.52 -10.22 -3.09
N GLU A 27 -1.32 -10.76 -3.21
CA GLU A 27 -0.91 -11.94 -2.44
C GLU A 27 -0.59 -11.59 -0.99
N TYR A 28 -0.13 -10.36 -0.76
CA TYR A 28 0.22 -9.91 0.59
C TYR A 28 -0.89 -9.08 1.22
N TYR A 29 -1.44 -8.15 0.48
CA TYR A 29 -2.52 -7.29 0.95
C TYR A 29 -3.86 -7.79 0.44
N ASN A 30 -4.88 -7.74 1.28
CA ASN A 30 -6.24 -8.00 0.83
C ASN A 30 -6.76 -6.72 0.15
N ILE A 31 -6.92 -6.77 -1.16
CA ILE A 31 -7.29 -5.59 -1.95
C ILE A 31 -8.80 -5.57 -2.13
N LYS A 32 -9.43 -4.54 -1.60
CA LYS A 32 -10.86 -4.30 -1.77
C LYS A 32 -11.06 -3.31 -2.92
N SER A 33 -12.08 -3.54 -3.74
CA SER A 33 -12.34 -2.74 -4.95
C SER A 33 -11.09 -2.65 -5.82
N PRO A 34 -10.60 -3.77 -6.35
CA PRO A 34 -9.31 -3.81 -7.05
C PRO A 34 -9.18 -2.82 -8.20
N ALA A 35 -10.26 -2.60 -8.95
CA ALA A 35 -10.23 -1.66 -10.07
C ALA A 35 -9.91 -0.24 -9.60
N ASP A 36 -10.51 0.18 -8.49
CA ASP A 36 -10.29 1.52 -7.94
C ASP A 36 -8.88 1.68 -7.39
N ILE A 37 -8.39 0.65 -6.68
CA ILE A 37 -7.02 0.64 -6.16
C ILE A 37 -6.03 0.70 -7.31
N LYS A 38 -6.26 -0.10 -8.36
CA LYS A 38 -5.39 -0.12 -9.54
C LYS A 38 -5.33 1.27 -10.18
N ASN A 39 -6.47 1.93 -10.33
CA ASN A 39 -6.52 3.28 -10.89
C ASN A 39 -5.72 4.28 -10.06
N GLN A 40 -5.80 4.18 -8.74
CA GLN A 40 -5.03 5.06 -7.86
C GLN A 40 -3.53 4.83 -8.00
N ILE A 41 -3.11 3.57 -8.05
CA ILE A 41 -1.69 3.25 -8.20
C ILE A 41 -1.18 3.73 -9.56
N GLN A 42 -2.00 3.64 -10.62
CA GLN A 42 -1.61 4.13 -11.94
C GLN A 42 -1.29 5.62 -11.94
N LYS A 43 -1.89 6.39 -11.06
CA LYS A 43 -1.61 7.82 -10.92
C LYS A 43 -0.26 8.09 -10.27
N ASN A 44 0.21 7.18 -9.44
CA ASN A 44 1.53 7.27 -8.80
C ASN A 44 2.05 5.87 -8.50
N GLU A 45 2.81 5.30 -9.44
CA GLU A 45 3.30 3.93 -9.31
C GLU A 45 4.35 3.74 -8.22
N ASN A 46 4.85 4.84 -7.66
CA ASN A 46 5.71 4.74 -6.48
C ASN A 46 4.98 4.16 -5.27
N ILE A 47 3.67 4.08 -5.32
CA ILE A 47 2.87 3.41 -4.30
C ILE A 47 3.27 1.93 -4.20
N PHE A 48 3.63 1.28 -5.31
CA PHE A 48 4.14 -0.09 -5.28
C PHE A 48 5.40 -0.19 -4.42
N ILE A 49 6.33 0.73 -4.64
CA ILE A 49 7.60 0.77 -3.89
C ILE A 49 7.31 0.97 -2.41
N PHE A 50 6.42 1.92 -2.12
CA PHE A 50 6.04 2.23 -0.74
C PHE A 50 5.48 1.00 -0.04
N LEU A 51 4.52 0.32 -0.67
CA LEU A 51 3.86 -0.85 -0.07
C LEU A 51 4.81 -2.04 0.10
N GLU A 52 5.81 -2.18 -0.77
CA GLU A 52 6.84 -3.20 -0.60
C GLU A 52 7.78 -2.87 0.56
N GLU A 53 8.24 -1.63 0.61
CA GLU A 53 9.24 -1.21 1.60
C GLU A 53 8.70 -1.20 3.03
N ILE A 54 7.41 -0.99 3.21
CA ILE A 54 6.84 -0.93 4.56
C ILE A 54 6.49 -2.30 5.15
N LYS A 55 6.54 -3.37 4.36
CA LYS A 55 6.20 -4.71 4.85
C LYS A 55 6.97 -5.11 6.12
N PRO A 56 8.29 -4.93 6.20
CA PRO A 56 9.01 -5.29 7.42
C PRO A 56 8.54 -4.55 8.67
N TYR A 57 8.17 -3.28 8.51
CA TYR A 57 7.67 -2.48 9.63
C TYR A 57 6.31 -3.00 10.10
N LEU A 58 5.44 -3.36 9.16
CA LEU A 58 4.13 -3.91 9.48
C LEU A 58 4.25 -5.25 10.19
N GLU A 59 5.08 -6.14 9.66
CA GLU A 59 5.26 -7.49 10.21
C GLU A 59 5.88 -7.46 11.61
N LYS A 60 6.80 -6.55 11.84
CA LYS A 60 7.47 -6.43 13.13
C LYS A 60 6.49 -6.04 14.23
N SER A 61 5.56 -5.15 13.94
CA SER A 61 4.61 -4.61 14.92
C SER A 61 3.29 -5.35 14.96
N PHE A 62 2.87 -5.98 13.86
CA PHE A 62 1.55 -6.57 13.72
C PHE A 62 1.61 -7.95 13.07
N ASN A 63 2.16 -8.92 13.77
CA ASN A 63 2.35 -10.26 13.22
C ASN A 63 1.04 -11.05 13.03
N ASP A 64 -0.02 -10.68 13.73
CA ASP A 64 -1.33 -11.36 13.65
C ASP A 64 -2.38 -10.54 12.92
N ALA A 65 -1.99 -9.45 12.30
CA ALA A 65 -2.93 -8.55 11.65
C ALA A 65 -3.24 -8.97 10.22
N GLU A 66 -4.38 -8.53 9.74
CA GLU A 66 -4.73 -8.60 8.32
C GLU A 66 -4.52 -7.22 7.72
N PHE A 67 -3.81 -7.16 6.60
CA PHE A 67 -3.50 -5.89 5.93
C PHE A 67 -4.38 -5.74 4.69
N CYS A 68 -5.24 -4.72 4.69
CA CYS A 68 -6.17 -4.48 3.60
C CYS A 68 -5.92 -3.14 2.94
N LEU A 69 -6.05 -3.10 1.63
CA LEU A 69 -6.03 -1.85 0.87
C LEU A 69 -7.46 -1.50 0.49
N GLU A 70 -7.90 -0.34 0.90
CA GLU A 70 -9.27 0.13 0.67
C GLU A 70 -9.25 1.54 0.15
N MET A 71 -10.26 1.89 -0.64
CA MET A 71 -10.41 3.28 -1.08
C MET A 71 -11.18 4.06 -0.04
N ASN A 72 -10.71 5.26 0.26
CA ASN A 72 -11.45 6.21 1.05
C ASN A 72 -11.80 7.43 0.19
N PHE A 73 -13.02 7.89 0.33
CA PHE A 73 -13.50 9.06 -0.40
C PHE A 73 -14.08 10.06 0.59
N GLU A 74 -13.57 11.28 0.56
CA GLU A 74 -14.06 12.36 1.39
C GLU A 74 -14.79 13.37 0.50
N PRO A 75 -16.14 13.28 0.43
CA PRO A 75 -16.90 14.10 -0.51
C PRO A 75 -16.80 15.59 -0.27
N GLU A 76 -16.58 16.01 0.97
CA GLU A 76 -16.48 17.42 1.33
C GLU A 76 -15.31 18.11 0.65
N ILE A 77 -14.21 17.40 0.44
CA ILE A 77 -13.01 17.96 -0.19
C ILE A 77 -12.73 17.29 -1.54
N ASP A 78 -13.64 16.46 -2.02
CA ASP A 78 -13.52 15.73 -3.27
C ASP A 78 -12.16 15.01 -3.40
N ASP A 79 -11.77 14.32 -2.34
CA ASP A 79 -10.49 13.64 -2.27
C ASP A 79 -10.68 12.13 -2.18
N LYS A 80 -9.87 11.40 -2.93
CA LYS A 80 -9.83 9.94 -2.90
C LYS A 80 -8.41 9.49 -2.62
N TYR A 81 -8.28 8.54 -1.72
CA TYR A 81 -6.95 7.99 -1.41
C TYR A 81 -7.07 6.56 -0.92
N ILE A 82 -5.96 5.85 -0.99
CA ILE A 82 -5.88 4.48 -0.49
C ILE A 82 -5.67 4.52 1.02
N VAL A 83 -6.39 3.68 1.74
CA VAL A 83 -6.14 3.46 3.17
C VAL A 83 -5.64 2.03 3.34
N LEU A 84 -4.44 1.90 3.89
CA LEU A 84 -3.95 0.62 4.36
C LEU A 84 -4.52 0.42 5.76
N ARG A 85 -5.51 -0.46 5.87
CA ARG A 85 -6.12 -0.79 7.13
C ARG A 85 -5.43 -2.00 7.75
N VAL A 86 -4.96 -1.81 8.97
CA VAL A 86 -4.33 -2.87 9.75
C VAL A 86 -5.40 -3.42 10.69
N TYR A 87 -6.03 -4.52 10.27
CA TYR A 87 -7.12 -5.14 11.04
C TYR A 87 -6.55 -6.02 12.14
N VAL A 88 -6.90 -5.69 13.37
CA VAL A 88 -6.42 -6.39 14.56
C VAL A 88 -7.61 -6.77 15.44
N SER A 89 -7.37 -7.60 16.46
CA SER A 89 -8.38 -7.94 17.44
C SER A 89 -8.78 -6.72 18.28
N ASP A 90 -9.94 -6.77 18.92
CA ASP A 90 -10.39 -5.73 19.86
C ASP A 90 -9.33 -5.45 20.91
N GLU A 91 -8.78 -6.51 21.47
CA GLU A 91 -7.77 -6.41 22.52
C GLU A 91 -6.52 -5.67 22.03
N ARG A 92 -6.03 -6.06 20.84
CA ARG A 92 -4.84 -5.43 20.26
C ARG A 92 -5.11 -3.97 19.89
N PHE A 93 -6.31 -3.69 19.38
CA PHE A 93 -6.71 -2.34 19.01
C PHE A 93 -6.64 -1.39 20.21
N ASP A 94 -7.11 -1.86 21.36
CA ASP A 94 -7.10 -1.06 22.59
C ASP A 94 -5.72 -1.02 23.26
N ASN A 95 -4.80 -1.91 22.87
CA ASN A 95 -3.49 -2.03 23.49
C ASN A 95 -2.36 -1.68 22.54
N GLY A 96 -2.24 -0.40 22.24
CA GLY A 96 -1.08 0.13 21.56
C GLY A 96 -1.09 0.10 20.04
N ALA A 97 -2.21 -0.29 19.40
CA ALA A 97 -2.26 -0.33 17.95
C ALA A 97 -2.03 1.06 17.32
N PHE A 98 -2.66 2.09 17.86
CA PHE A 98 -2.47 3.46 17.37
C PHE A 98 -1.04 3.94 17.57
N GLU A 99 -0.45 3.61 18.71
CA GLU A 99 0.93 4.00 18.99
C GLU A 99 1.90 3.33 18.03
N ASP A 100 1.69 2.04 17.74
CA ASP A 100 2.55 1.31 16.82
C ASP A 100 2.40 1.84 15.39
N ILE A 101 1.19 2.17 14.96
CA ILE A 101 0.96 2.81 13.67
C ILE A 101 1.68 4.16 13.61
N TYR A 102 1.58 4.95 14.69
CA TYR A 102 2.26 6.24 14.77
C TYR A 102 3.77 6.06 14.62
N GLN A 103 4.35 5.07 15.30
CA GLN A 103 5.77 4.79 15.21
C GLN A 103 6.17 4.41 13.78
N ILE A 104 5.37 3.57 13.14
CA ILE A 104 5.62 3.19 11.75
C ILE A 104 5.59 4.43 10.85
N ARG A 105 4.61 5.30 11.02
CA ARG A 105 4.51 6.53 10.23
C ARG A 105 5.77 7.39 10.39
N GLU A 106 6.27 7.49 11.61
CA GLU A 106 7.48 8.27 11.85
C GLU A 106 8.70 7.63 11.17
N GLN A 107 8.82 6.30 11.26
CA GLN A 107 9.93 5.58 10.68
C GLN A 107 9.95 5.64 9.15
N ILE A 108 8.78 5.66 8.52
CA ILE A 108 8.67 5.67 7.05
C ILE A 108 8.60 7.08 6.45
N ARG A 109 8.63 8.11 7.27
CA ARG A 109 8.56 9.51 6.78
C ARG A 109 9.67 9.82 5.77
N PRO A 110 10.93 9.44 5.99
CA PRO A 110 11.98 9.66 4.99
C PRO A 110 11.69 8.95 3.67
N LEU A 111 11.14 7.74 3.74
CA LEU A 111 10.77 7.00 2.54
C LEU A 111 9.70 7.75 1.75
N ARG A 112 8.66 8.26 2.42
CA ARG A 112 7.62 9.04 1.76
C ARG A 112 8.19 10.22 0.99
N ARG A 113 9.13 10.93 1.58
CA ARG A 113 9.79 12.06 0.94
C ARG A 113 10.61 11.63 -0.26
N LYS A 114 11.33 10.53 -0.11
CA LYS A 114 12.21 10.03 -1.16
C LYS A 114 11.45 9.61 -2.40
N ILE A 115 10.29 8.95 -2.23
CA ILE A 115 9.53 8.42 -3.36
C ILE A 115 8.25 9.21 -3.65
N ASN A 116 8.02 10.30 -2.95
CA ASN A 116 6.90 11.21 -3.18
C ASN A 116 5.53 10.51 -3.08
N VAL A 117 5.32 9.79 -1.98
CA VAL A 117 4.03 9.17 -1.66
C VAL A 117 3.56 9.72 -0.32
N PHE A 118 2.54 10.56 -0.32
CA PHE A 118 2.05 11.23 0.88
C PHE A 118 0.56 10.96 1.09
N ARG A 119 -0.29 11.86 0.63
CA ARG A 119 -1.73 11.80 0.84
C ARG A 119 -2.42 10.68 0.06
N GLU A 120 -1.73 10.16 -0.94
CA GLU A 120 -2.27 9.07 -1.77
C GLU A 120 -2.51 7.79 -0.96
N LEU A 121 -1.79 7.64 0.15
CA LEU A 121 -1.91 6.44 0.98
C LEU A 121 -1.78 6.77 2.47
N ALA A 122 -2.81 6.44 3.22
CA ALA A 122 -2.84 6.56 4.68
C ALA A 122 -2.75 5.17 5.32
N ILE A 123 -2.25 5.09 6.53
CA ILE A 123 -2.17 3.85 7.31
C ILE A 123 -2.99 4.04 8.58
N ARG A 124 -3.97 3.17 8.81
CA ARG A 124 -4.87 3.26 9.97
C ARG A 124 -5.16 1.89 10.56
N PRO A 125 -5.24 1.78 11.88
CA PRO A 125 -5.67 0.54 12.50
C PRO A 125 -7.18 0.39 12.40
N ALA A 126 -7.65 -0.84 12.46
CA ALA A 126 -9.08 -1.15 12.47
C ALA A 126 -9.31 -2.43 13.27
N ILE A 127 -10.54 -2.61 13.73
CA ILE A 127 -10.90 -3.81 14.47
C ILE A 127 -11.39 -4.86 13.48
N LYS A 128 -10.85 -6.07 13.63
CA LYS A 128 -11.24 -7.20 12.81
C LYS A 128 -12.59 -7.71 13.28
N ASN A 129 -13.61 -7.57 12.44
CA ASN A 129 -14.92 -8.12 12.72
C ASN A 129 -14.93 -9.59 12.40
N VAL A 130 -15.36 -10.36 13.35
CA VAL A 130 -15.48 -11.81 13.22
C VAL A 130 -16.86 -12.16 12.69
#